data_0f091e29885cd19fd4ec9e53d92d409f
#
_entry.id   0f091e29885cd19fd4ec9e53d92d409f
#
_cell.length_a   1.000
_cell.length_b   1.000
_cell.length_c   1.000
_cell.angle_alpha   90.00
_cell.angle_beta   90.00
_cell.angle_gamma   90.00
#
_symmetry.space_group_name_H-M   'P 1'
#
loop_
_entity.id
_entity.type
_entity.pdbx_description
1 polymer ?
#
loop_
_entity_poly.entity_id
_entity_poly.type
_entity_poly.pdbx_seq_one_letter_code
_entity_poly.pdbx_strand_id
1 'polypeptide(L)'
;PVIAMVNGFAIGGGHVLHIVCDLTIASENAKFGQTGPRVGSFDAGYGAGLLAAMVGQKKAREIWFLCRQYTAQEAMDMGMVNTVVPFDQLEDETVKWAEEMLALSPMALRMLKGSMNAATDGLAGLQQFAGDATLMYYLSDEAKEGRDAFKEKRKPDFDQFPKFP
;
A
#
# COMPACT_ATOMS: atom_id res chain seq x y z
N PRO A 1 1.25 -0.96 6.97
CA PRO A 1 1.25 -1.88 5.82
C PRO A 1 0.20 -2.97 5.92
N VAL A 2 -0.24 -3.50 4.78
CA VAL A 2 -1.19 -4.61 4.66
C VAL A 2 -0.57 -5.69 3.78
N ILE A 3 -0.58 -6.94 4.24
CA ILE A 3 -0.10 -8.08 3.46
C ILE A 3 -1.30 -8.87 2.95
N ALA A 4 -1.37 -9.11 1.65
CA ALA A 4 -2.27 -10.08 1.07
C ALA A 4 -1.65 -11.48 1.19
N MET A 5 -2.33 -12.37 1.91
CA MET A 5 -1.98 -13.79 2.03
C MET A 5 -2.88 -14.60 1.09
N VAL A 6 -2.34 -15.02 -0.06
CA VAL A 6 -3.12 -15.63 -1.14
C VAL A 6 -2.93 -17.15 -1.13
N ASN A 7 -3.95 -17.86 -0.70
CA ASN A 7 -3.92 -19.32 -0.55
C ASN A 7 -4.63 -20.12 -1.66
N GLY A 8 -5.09 -19.42 -2.72
CA GLY A 8 -5.86 -20.04 -3.80
C GLY A 8 -6.15 -19.05 -4.93
N PHE A 9 -7.40 -18.92 -5.34
CA PHE A 9 -7.79 -18.06 -6.46
C PHE A 9 -7.87 -16.58 -6.05
N ALA A 10 -7.01 -15.75 -6.62
CA ALA A 10 -7.10 -14.30 -6.62
C ALA A 10 -7.52 -13.81 -8.01
N ILE A 11 -8.80 -13.95 -8.35
CA ILE A 11 -9.36 -13.68 -9.69
C ILE A 11 -10.41 -12.58 -9.59
N GLY A 12 -10.48 -11.69 -10.57
CA GLY A 12 -11.42 -10.58 -10.61
C GLY A 12 -11.24 -9.65 -9.41
N GLY A 13 -12.28 -9.48 -8.57
CA GLY A 13 -12.21 -8.67 -7.34
C GLY A 13 -11.13 -9.13 -6.36
N GLY A 14 -10.89 -10.44 -6.24
CA GLY A 14 -9.79 -10.98 -5.43
C GLY A 14 -8.41 -10.56 -5.95
N HIS A 15 -8.25 -10.47 -7.28
CA HIS A 15 -7.03 -9.95 -7.90
C HIS A 15 -6.85 -8.44 -7.60
N VAL A 16 -7.93 -7.67 -7.64
CA VAL A 16 -7.88 -6.25 -7.26
C VAL A 16 -7.49 -6.07 -5.80
N LEU A 17 -8.07 -6.88 -4.90
CA LEU A 17 -7.76 -6.80 -3.47
C LEU A 17 -6.28 -6.99 -3.16
N HIS A 18 -5.63 -8.01 -3.75
CA HIS A 18 -4.20 -8.21 -3.50
C HIS A 18 -3.33 -7.09 -4.11
N ILE A 19 -3.72 -6.53 -5.26
CA ILE A 19 -2.99 -5.43 -5.91
C ILE A 19 -3.02 -4.14 -5.07
N VAL A 20 -4.11 -3.87 -4.36
CA VAL A 20 -4.22 -2.68 -3.51
C VAL A 20 -3.56 -2.86 -2.13
N CYS A 21 -3.20 -4.09 -1.77
CA CYS A 21 -2.37 -4.33 -0.59
C CYS A 21 -0.92 -3.90 -0.84
N ASP A 22 -0.17 -3.65 0.22
CA ASP A 22 1.23 -3.20 0.12
C ASP A 22 2.18 -4.33 -0.29
N LEU A 23 1.89 -5.55 0.16
CA LEU A 23 2.69 -6.75 -0.08
C LEU A 23 1.76 -7.93 -0.41
N THR A 24 2.27 -8.90 -1.16
CA THR A 24 1.56 -10.13 -1.46
C THR A 24 2.48 -11.34 -1.25
N ILE A 25 2.05 -12.26 -0.39
CA ILE A 25 2.67 -13.58 -0.21
C ILE A 25 1.67 -14.61 -0.72
N ALA A 26 2.11 -15.52 -1.57
CA ALA A 26 1.24 -16.51 -2.19
C ALA A 26 1.68 -17.93 -1.92
N SER A 27 0.73 -18.85 -1.82
CA SER A 27 1.03 -20.27 -1.90
C SER A 27 1.28 -20.69 -3.35
N GLU A 28 2.06 -21.76 -3.54
CA GLU A 28 2.41 -22.29 -4.86
C GLU A 28 1.19 -22.70 -5.72
N ASN A 29 0.07 -23.04 -5.08
CA ASN A 29 -1.19 -23.38 -5.74
C ASN A 29 -2.05 -22.15 -6.11
N ALA A 30 -1.65 -20.95 -5.72
CA ALA A 30 -2.43 -19.74 -6.01
C ALA A 30 -2.50 -19.43 -7.52
N LYS A 31 -3.61 -18.83 -7.94
CA LYS A 31 -3.87 -18.40 -9.32
C LYS A 31 -4.32 -16.95 -9.34
N PHE A 32 -3.77 -16.20 -10.27
CA PHE A 32 -4.00 -14.77 -10.40
C PHE A 32 -4.57 -14.42 -11.76
N GLY A 33 -5.43 -13.41 -11.85
CA GLY A 33 -5.91 -12.93 -13.14
C GLY A 33 -7.22 -12.17 -13.06
N GLN A 34 -7.65 -11.69 -14.23
CA GLN A 34 -8.91 -10.99 -14.40
C GLN A 34 -9.88 -11.83 -15.23
N THR A 35 -11.18 -11.62 -15.01
CA THR A 35 -12.22 -12.37 -15.69
C THR A 35 -13.40 -11.50 -16.16
N GLY A 36 -13.41 -10.21 -15.81
CA GLY A 36 -14.51 -9.29 -16.07
C GLY A 36 -15.08 -9.37 -17.50
N PRO A 37 -14.28 -9.13 -18.56
CA PRO A 37 -14.77 -9.18 -19.94
C PRO A 37 -15.36 -10.53 -20.37
N ARG A 38 -14.95 -11.64 -19.73
CA ARG A 38 -15.46 -12.98 -20.02
C ARG A 38 -16.82 -13.25 -19.39
N VAL A 39 -17.10 -12.61 -18.23
CA VAL A 39 -18.30 -12.88 -17.43
C VAL A 39 -19.31 -11.71 -17.45
N GLY A 40 -19.14 -10.76 -18.35
CA GLY A 40 -20.05 -9.62 -18.48
C GLY A 40 -19.87 -8.55 -17.39
N SER A 41 -18.65 -8.39 -16.89
CA SER A 41 -18.28 -7.38 -15.90
C SER A 41 -17.00 -6.65 -16.32
N PHE A 42 -16.71 -5.56 -15.66
CA PHE A 42 -15.39 -4.91 -15.72
C PHE A 42 -15.12 -4.16 -14.41
N ASP A 43 -13.86 -3.99 -14.10
CA ASP A 43 -13.40 -3.17 -13.00
C ASP A 43 -12.37 -2.15 -13.52
N ALA A 44 -12.78 -0.89 -13.56
CA ALA A 44 -11.98 0.23 -14.03
C ALA A 44 -11.36 1.05 -12.89
N GLY A 45 -11.46 0.56 -11.65
CA GLY A 45 -10.95 1.25 -10.48
C GLY A 45 -9.42 1.11 -10.30
N TYR A 46 -8.99 1.13 -9.07
CA TYR A 46 -7.56 1.04 -8.71
C TYR A 46 -6.84 -0.16 -9.31
N GLY A 47 -7.53 -1.31 -9.45
CA GLY A 47 -6.94 -2.54 -9.94
C GLY A 47 -6.29 -2.42 -11.32
N ALA A 48 -6.91 -1.67 -12.25
CA ALA A 48 -6.36 -1.51 -13.60
C ALA A 48 -5.11 -0.61 -13.61
N GLY A 49 -5.18 0.54 -12.94
CA GLY A 49 -4.08 1.52 -12.90
C GLY A 49 -2.86 1.02 -12.13
N LEU A 50 -3.07 0.46 -10.94
CA LEU A 50 -2.01 -0.07 -10.10
C LEU A 50 -1.35 -1.29 -10.74
N LEU A 51 -2.14 -2.20 -11.35
CA LEU A 51 -1.58 -3.33 -12.08
C LEU A 51 -0.65 -2.87 -13.20
N ALA A 52 -1.08 -1.85 -13.97
CA ALA A 52 -0.25 -1.32 -15.06
C ALA A 52 1.06 -0.68 -14.56
N ALA A 53 1.06 -0.11 -13.36
CA ALA A 53 2.27 0.40 -12.72
C ALA A 53 3.21 -0.73 -12.27
N MET A 54 2.67 -1.86 -11.79
CA MET A 54 3.45 -3.00 -11.31
C MET A 54 4.08 -3.80 -12.46
N VAL A 55 3.26 -4.22 -13.44
CA VAL A 55 3.68 -5.18 -14.47
C VAL A 55 3.94 -4.53 -15.84
N GLY A 56 3.75 -3.23 -15.95
CA GLY A 56 3.83 -2.47 -17.18
C GLY A 56 2.58 -2.59 -18.06
N GLN A 57 2.38 -1.60 -18.95
CA GLN A 57 1.15 -1.40 -19.73
C GLN A 57 0.79 -2.62 -20.61
N LYS A 58 1.77 -3.25 -21.24
CA LYS A 58 1.53 -4.37 -22.16
C LYS A 58 1.01 -5.60 -21.42
N LYS A 59 1.64 -5.96 -20.33
CA LYS A 59 1.27 -7.12 -19.52
C LYS A 59 -0.08 -6.90 -18.83
N ALA A 60 -0.32 -5.73 -18.26
CA ALA A 60 -1.61 -5.39 -17.66
C ALA A 60 -2.77 -5.53 -18.64
N ARG A 61 -2.60 -5.05 -19.89
CA ARG A 61 -3.60 -5.20 -20.96
C ARG A 61 -3.81 -6.65 -21.38
N GLU A 62 -2.75 -7.45 -21.44
CA GLU A 62 -2.86 -8.89 -21.68
C GLU A 62 -3.72 -9.57 -20.62
N ILE A 63 -3.44 -9.29 -19.33
CA ILE A 63 -4.20 -9.84 -18.19
C ILE A 63 -5.69 -9.45 -18.29
N TRP A 64 -5.97 -8.17 -18.50
CA TRP A 64 -7.33 -7.64 -18.53
C TRP A 64 -8.11 -8.02 -19.80
N PHE A 65 -7.51 -7.90 -20.99
CA PHE A 65 -8.22 -8.07 -22.25
C PHE A 65 -8.40 -9.53 -22.64
N LEU A 66 -7.47 -10.39 -22.27
CA LEU A 66 -7.51 -11.80 -22.61
C LEU A 66 -8.07 -12.69 -21.50
N CYS A 67 -8.24 -12.15 -20.28
CA CYS A 67 -8.70 -12.88 -19.10
C CYS A 67 -7.90 -14.19 -18.88
N ARG A 68 -6.60 -14.12 -19.07
CA ARG A 68 -5.69 -15.23 -18.78
C ARG A 68 -5.46 -15.34 -17.28
N GLN A 69 -5.21 -16.58 -16.84
CA GLN A 69 -4.84 -16.86 -15.47
C GLN A 69 -3.37 -17.26 -15.40
N TYR A 70 -2.72 -16.85 -14.35
CA TYR A 70 -1.28 -17.03 -14.11
C TYR A 70 -1.06 -17.79 -12.81
N THR A 71 -0.02 -18.58 -12.80
CA THR A 71 0.47 -19.27 -11.58
C THR A 71 1.05 -18.25 -10.58
N ALA A 72 1.24 -18.67 -9.34
CA ALA A 72 1.91 -17.87 -8.32
C ALA A 72 3.33 -17.47 -8.77
N GLN A 73 4.07 -18.40 -9.38
CA GLN A 73 5.42 -18.13 -9.90
C GLN A 73 5.42 -17.10 -11.03
N GLU A 74 4.52 -17.25 -12.02
CA GLU A 74 4.39 -16.24 -13.08
C GLU A 74 4.01 -14.87 -12.53
N ALA A 75 3.15 -14.81 -11.51
CA ALA A 75 2.79 -13.56 -10.83
C ALA A 75 3.97 -12.94 -10.08
N MET A 76 4.83 -13.74 -9.47
CA MET A 76 6.06 -13.29 -8.83
C MET A 76 7.05 -12.77 -9.88
N ASP A 77 7.25 -13.48 -10.98
CA ASP A 77 8.14 -13.08 -12.06
C ASP A 77 7.70 -11.76 -12.73
N MET A 78 6.40 -11.46 -12.71
CA MET A 78 5.83 -10.19 -13.17
C MET A 78 5.89 -9.05 -12.14
N GLY A 79 6.28 -9.31 -10.89
CA GLY A 79 6.35 -8.33 -9.83
C GLY A 79 5.02 -8.07 -9.09
N MET A 80 4.01 -8.91 -9.26
CA MET A 80 2.73 -8.81 -8.53
C MET A 80 2.77 -9.49 -7.16
N VAL A 81 3.67 -10.45 -6.97
CA VAL A 81 3.82 -11.25 -5.74
C VAL A 81 5.25 -11.11 -5.25
N ASN A 82 5.42 -10.88 -3.95
CA ASN A 82 6.73 -10.71 -3.33
C ASN A 82 7.45 -12.03 -3.12
N THR A 83 6.73 -13.06 -2.71
CA THR A 83 7.29 -14.41 -2.52
C THR A 83 6.23 -15.49 -2.67
N VAL A 84 6.67 -16.69 -3.06
CA VAL A 84 5.84 -17.88 -3.19
C VAL A 84 6.39 -18.97 -2.29
N VAL A 85 5.53 -19.60 -1.51
CA VAL A 85 5.88 -20.65 -0.56
C VAL A 85 4.92 -21.85 -0.69
N PRO A 86 5.28 -23.05 -0.18
CA PRO A 86 4.34 -24.15 -0.02
C PRO A 86 3.11 -23.71 0.77
N PHE A 87 1.96 -24.32 0.47
CA PHE A 87 0.68 -23.95 1.08
C PHE A 87 0.70 -24.04 2.62
N ASP A 88 1.34 -25.04 3.16
CA ASP A 88 1.46 -25.28 4.61
C ASP A 88 2.42 -24.31 5.31
N GLN A 89 3.23 -23.56 4.58
CA GLN A 89 4.14 -22.55 5.11
C GLN A 89 3.63 -21.09 4.92
N LEU A 90 2.50 -20.91 4.25
CA LEU A 90 2.02 -19.60 3.84
C LEU A 90 1.75 -18.67 5.04
N GLU A 91 1.09 -19.18 6.08
CA GLU A 91 0.77 -18.40 7.27
C GLU A 91 2.04 -18.04 8.04
N ASP A 92 2.91 -19.01 8.28
CA ASP A 92 4.17 -18.80 9.01
C ASP A 92 5.06 -17.75 8.33
N GLU A 93 5.23 -17.83 7.00
CA GLU A 93 6.01 -16.83 6.26
C GLU A 93 5.35 -15.44 6.28
N THR A 94 4.01 -15.38 6.21
CA THR A 94 3.28 -14.12 6.30
C THR A 94 3.43 -13.48 7.68
N VAL A 95 3.31 -14.25 8.74
CA VAL A 95 3.51 -13.80 10.13
C VAL A 95 4.94 -13.32 10.32
N LYS A 96 5.93 -14.06 9.85
CA LYS A 96 7.35 -13.67 9.90
C LYS A 96 7.58 -12.28 9.26
N TRP A 97 7.05 -12.02 8.06
CA TRP A 97 7.18 -10.71 7.43
C TRP A 97 6.49 -9.61 8.23
N ALA A 98 5.34 -9.92 8.83
CA ALA A 98 4.65 -8.97 9.71
C ALA A 98 5.48 -8.64 10.97
N GLU A 99 6.11 -9.64 11.59
CA GLU A 99 6.99 -9.47 12.75
C GLU A 99 8.25 -8.66 12.39
N GLU A 100 8.85 -8.89 11.22
CA GLU A 100 9.97 -8.07 10.71
C GLU A 100 9.57 -6.59 10.62
N MET A 101 8.37 -6.29 10.09
CA MET A 101 7.86 -4.91 10.03
C MET A 101 7.54 -4.34 11.43
N LEU A 102 7.03 -5.14 12.35
CA LEU A 102 6.72 -4.69 13.71
C LEU A 102 7.99 -4.33 14.51
N ALA A 103 9.15 -4.88 14.13
CA ALA A 103 10.43 -4.51 14.73
C ALA A 103 10.97 -3.15 14.23
N LEU A 104 10.35 -2.55 13.20
CA LEU A 104 10.75 -1.27 12.62
C LEU A 104 9.94 -0.11 13.19
N SER A 105 10.37 1.12 12.93
CA SER A 105 9.66 2.33 13.38
C SER A 105 8.25 2.42 12.79
N PRO A 106 7.18 2.38 13.58
CA PRO A 106 5.81 2.46 13.06
C PRO A 106 5.51 3.80 12.39
N MET A 107 6.11 4.88 12.87
CA MET A 107 5.98 6.22 12.26
C MET A 107 6.65 6.25 10.89
N ALA A 108 7.86 5.71 10.76
CA ALA A 108 8.56 5.67 9.48
C ALA A 108 7.80 4.85 8.44
N LEU A 109 7.27 3.67 8.82
CA LEU A 109 6.46 2.83 7.93
C LEU A 109 5.19 3.54 7.47
N ARG A 110 4.51 4.26 8.38
CA ARG A 110 3.32 5.05 8.06
C ARG A 110 3.63 6.16 7.06
N MET A 111 4.70 6.92 7.29
CA MET A 111 5.10 8.02 6.41
C MET A 111 5.56 7.52 5.04
N LEU A 112 6.29 6.41 4.98
CA LEU A 112 6.68 5.77 3.72
C LEU A 112 5.48 5.31 2.90
N LYS A 113 4.50 4.65 3.53
CA LYS A 113 3.26 4.25 2.85
C LYS A 113 2.50 5.47 2.32
N GLY A 114 2.31 6.51 3.13
CA GLY A 114 1.67 7.76 2.71
C GLY A 114 2.39 8.42 1.53
N SER A 115 3.72 8.44 1.56
CA SER A 115 4.55 8.99 0.48
C SER A 115 4.42 8.21 -0.83
N MET A 116 4.44 6.88 -0.77
CA MET A 116 4.26 6.01 -1.94
C MET A 116 2.87 6.20 -2.56
N ASN A 117 1.81 6.24 -1.72
CA ASN A 117 0.44 6.45 -2.19
C ASN A 117 0.25 7.85 -2.81
N ALA A 118 0.87 8.89 -2.25
CA ALA A 118 0.76 10.25 -2.77
C ALA A 118 1.21 10.38 -4.23
N ALA A 119 2.18 9.56 -4.65
CA ALA A 119 2.68 9.56 -6.02
C ALA A 119 1.65 9.05 -7.05
N THR A 120 0.73 8.19 -6.63
CA THR A 120 -0.27 7.54 -7.49
C THR A 120 -1.69 8.09 -7.31
N ASP A 121 -2.02 8.53 -6.11
CA ASP A 121 -3.38 8.95 -5.75
C ASP A 121 -3.63 10.46 -5.95
N GLY A 122 -2.64 11.19 -6.44
CA GLY A 122 -2.77 12.63 -6.71
C GLY A 122 -3.14 13.43 -5.45
N LEU A 123 -4.14 14.32 -5.56
CA LEU A 123 -4.57 15.16 -4.43
C LEU A 123 -5.11 14.35 -3.25
N ALA A 124 -5.72 13.19 -3.47
CA ALA A 124 -6.20 12.32 -2.38
C ALA A 124 -5.03 11.75 -1.56
N GLY A 125 -3.96 11.30 -2.22
CA GLY A 125 -2.74 10.84 -1.54
C GLY A 125 -2.02 11.95 -0.81
N LEU A 126 -1.94 13.15 -1.42
CA LEU A 126 -1.40 14.33 -0.77
C LEU A 126 -2.19 14.70 0.49
N GLN A 127 -3.52 14.61 0.45
CA GLN A 127 -4.38 14.92 1.60
C GLN A 127 -4.13 13.96 2.77
N GLN A 128 -3.97 12.67 2.51
CA GLN A 128 -3.62 11.70 3.53
C GLN A 128 -2.25 11.99 4.15
N PHE A 129 -1.26 12.23 3.32
CA PHE A 129 0.09 12.58 3.76
C PHE A 129 0.11 13.87 4.58
N ALA A 130 -0.64 14.90 4.13
CA ALA A 130 -0.79 16.16 4.86
C ALA A 130 -1.47 15.96 6.23
N GLY A 131 -2.46 15.07 6.32
CA GLY A 131 -3.09 14.70 7.59
C GLY A 131 -2.11 14.06 8.57
N ASP A 132 -1.27 13.15 8.12
CA ASP A 132 -0.22 12.53 8.93
C ASP A 132 0.83 13.56 9.38
N ALA A 133 1.25 14.46 8.48
CA ALA A 133 2.18 15.54 8.82
C ALA A 133 1.58 16.52 9.84
N THR A 134 0.29 16.86 9.71
CA THR A 134 -0.44 17.70 10.66
C THR A 134 -0.50 17.05 12.05
N LEU A 135 -0.78 15.75 12.11
CA LEU A 135 -0.77 15.03 13.39
C LEU A 135 0.61 15.06 14.04
N MET A 136 1.68 14.85 13.28
CA MET A 136 3.05 14.94 13.78
C MET A 136 3.38 16.35 14.31
N TYR A 137 2.95 17.39 13.59
CA TYR A 137 3.12 18.77 14.03
C TYR A 137 2.43 19.02 15.38
N TYR A 138 1.18 18.58 15.55
CA TYR A 138 0.45 18.75 16.82
C TYR A 138 1.09 18.06 18.02
N LEU A 139 1.92 17.05 17.79
CA LEU A 139 2.67 16.39 18.87
C LEU A 139 3.99 17.09 19.21
N SER A 140 4.42 18.06 18.40
CA SER A 140 5.66 18.81 18.61
C SER A 140 5.54 19.83 19.76
N ASP A 141 6.68 20.24 20.32
CA ASP A 141 6.72 21.28 21.33
C ASP A 141 6.39 22.66 20.72
N GLU A 142 6.72 22.90 19.47
CA GLU A 142 6.35 24.09 18.72
C GLU A 142 4.83 24.29 18.64
N ALA A 143 4.09 23.22 18.33
CA ALA A 143 2.63 23.29 18.31
C ALA A 143 2.03 23.49 19.72
N LYS A 144 2.65 22.89 20.75
CA LYS A 144 2.25 23.09 22.14
C LYS A 144 2.42 24.55 22.56
N GLU A 145 3.55 25.17 22.22
CA GLU A 145 3.80 26.59 22.48
C GLU A 145 2.71 27.47 21.83
N GLY A 146 2.42 27.25 20.55
CA GLY A 146 1.38 28.02 19.85
C GLY A 146 0.01 27.88 20.50
N ARG A 147 -0.37 26.64 20.87
CA ARG A 147 -1.63 26.33 21.57
C ARG A 147 -1.72 27.00 22.93
N ASP A 148 -0.65 26.90 23.73
CA ASP A 148 -0.65 27.36 25.12
C ASP A 148 -0.59 28.89 25.16
N ALA A 149 0.20 29.53 24.30
CA ALA A 149 0.21 30.98 24.10
C ALA A 149 -1.19 31.52 23.74
N PHE A 150 -1.91 30.83 22.83
CA PHE A 150 -3.28 31.21 22.47
C PHE A 150 -4.23 31.13 23.67
N LYS A 151 -4.18 30.08 24.47
CA LYS A 151 -5.00 29.90 25.67
C LYS A 151 -4.69 30.95 26.73
N GLU A 152 -3.43 31.26 26.92
CA GLU A 152 -2.92 32.24 27.90
C GLU A 152 -3.05 33.68 27.40
N LYS A 153 -3.51 33.89 26.16
CA LYS A 153 -3.65 35.22 25.51
C LYS A 153 -2.34 36.02 25.51
N ARG A 154 -1.22 35.34 25.35
CA ARG A 154 0.12 35.92 25.19
C ARG A 154 0.61 35.74 23.73
N LYS A 155 1.63 36.47 23.36
CA LYS A 155 2.35 36.24 22.12
C LYS A 155 3.15 34.94 22.21
N PRO A 156 3.10 34.04 21.20
CA PRO A 156 3.92 32.83 21.19
C PRO A 156 5.40 33.17 21.00
N ASP A 157 6.27 32.41 21.63
CA ASP A 157 7.72 32.50 21.49
C ASP A 157 8.24 31.37 20.61
N PHE A 158 8.21 31.57 19.30
CA PHE A 158 8.74 30.61 18.35
C PHE A 158 10.25 30.76 18.11
N ASP A 159 10.90 31.77 18.71
CA ASP A 159 12.35 31.98 18.53
C ASP A 159 13.17 30.93 19.30
N GLN A 160 12.59 30.28 20.31
CA GLN A 160 13.18 29.17 21.02
C GLN A 160 13.37 27.89 20.19
N PHE A 161 12.70 27.78 19.05
CA PHE A 161 12.76 26.58 18.19
C PHE A 161 13.76 26.77 17.03
N PRO A 162 14.41 25.67 16.60
CA PRO A 162 15.35 25.72 15.49
C PRO A 162 14.69 26.24 14.22
N LYS A 163 15.32 27.18 13.57
CA LYS A 163 14.93 27.67 12.22
C LYS A 163 15.70 26.83 11.21
N PHE A 164 15.05 25.81 10.64
CA PHE A 164 15.65 25.07 9.55
C PHE A 164 15.57 25.84 8.25
N PRO A 165 16.59 25.73 7.37
CA PRO A 165 16.57 26.35 6.05
C PRO A 165 15.54 25.72 5.14
#